data_9a41ce5ad3a7bff1f7e25efc902242b2
#
_entry.id   9a41ce5ad3a7bff1f7e25efc902242b2
#
_cell.length_a   1.000
_cell.length_b   1.000
_cell.length_c   1.000
_cell.angle_alpha   90.00
_cell.angle_beta   90.00
_cell.angle_gamma   90.00
#
_symmetry.space_group_name_H-M   'P 1'
#
loop_
_entity.id
_entity.type
_entity.pdbx_description
1 polymer ?
#
loop_
_entity_poly.entity_id
_entity_poly.type
_entity_poly.pdbx_seq_one_letter_code
_entity_poly.pdbx_strand_id
1 'polypeptide(L)'
;MRMFFDGREMGVSNKNEIMLAVDNLVALHRAGRTVWQEVDRDMQIREKNDVKRRNREMKRVHNYIAKQSPKREFESLFMQAFPYFYEQGLNCEQAEAGTAGESEHMGYCHGTYNHHSVLVCGTADARYIATINFEKYHIGNQLQDLYYFIRKTVEKNGYAFALLTAILERYQQGIPLQQMDVAYICGLYRYPEKFYKLSNQYMNGSKTRISPKMVEKLNRIMEEEEKKQTLLEKLSSYNISKK
;
A
#
# COMPACT_ATOMS: atom_id res chain seq x y z
N MET A 1 12.19 -24.81 -12.65
CA MET A 1 13.46 -24.61 -11.93
C MET A 1 13.23 -23.54 -10.86
N ARG A 2 13.33 -23.87 -9.56
CA ARG A 2 13.25 -22.83 -8.51
C ARG A 2 14.66 -22.27 -8.35
N MET A 3 14.85 -20.99 -8.70
CA MET A 3 16.08 -20.27 -8.36
C MET A 3 15.99 -19.90 -6.87
N PHE A 4 16.94 -20.37 -6.07
CA PHE A 4 17.12 -19.93 -4.70
C PHE A 4 18.11 -18.77 -4.70
N PHE A 5 17.68 -17.63 -4.18
CA PHE A 5 18.58 -16.51 -3.92
C PHE A 5 19.09 -16.62 -2.49
N ASP A 6 20.41 -16.63 -2.34
CA ASP A 6 21.04 -16.53 -1.02
C ASP A 6 21.04 -15.04 -0.62
N GLY A 7 20.05 -14.67 0.16
CA GLY A 7 19.84 -13.28 0.58
C GLY A 7 18.92 -13.18 1.79
N ARG A 8 19.02 -12.07 2.49
CA ARG A 8 18.12 -11.73 3.60
C ARG A 8 17.09 -10.69 3.18
N GLU A 9 15.97 -10.64 3.89
CA GLU A 9 14.99 -9.56 3.69
C GLU A 9 15.62 -8.17 3.89
N MET A 10 15.14 -7.21 3.12
CA MET A 10 15.54 -5.81 3.22
C MET A 10 15.24 -5.25 4.62
N GLY A 11 16.21 -4.58 5.22
CA GLY A 11 16.04 -3.86 6.48
C GLY A 11 15.20 -2.59 6.29
N VAL A 12 14.00 -2.59 6.83
CA VAL A 12 13.03 -1.49 6.67
C VAL A 12 13.48 -0.14 7.23
N SER A 13 14.45 -0.13 8.14
CA SER A 13 15.05 1.08 8.72
C SER A 13 16.42 1.43 8.11
N ASN A 14 16.91 0.61 7.18
CA ASN A 14 18.17 0.87 6.49
C ASN A 14 17.93 1.70 5.22
N LYS A 15 18.24 3.00 5.30
CA LYS A 15 18.01 3.94 4.21
C LYS A 15 18.68 3.51 2.89
N ASN A 16 19.89 2.97 2.95
CA ASN A 16 20.60 2.54 1.73
C ASN A 16 19.90 1.35 1.07
N GLU A 17 19.42 0.38 1.85
CA GLU A 17 18.69 -0.76 1.33
C GLU A 17 17.31 -0.36 0.80
N ILE A 18 16.65 0.61 1.44
CA ILE A 18 15.41 1.20 0.93
C ILE A 18 15.65 1.83 -0.46
N MET A 19 16.72 2.61 -0.62
CA MET A 19 17.03 3.24 -1.93
C MET A 19 17.40 2.20 -2.99
N LEU A 20 18.16 1.15 -2.66
CA LEU A 20 18.42 0.03 -3.57
C LEU A 20 17.13 -0.68 -4.00
N ALA A 21 16.18 -0.86 -3.07
CA ALA A 21 14.87 -1.43 -3.40
C ALA A 21 14.05 -0.52 -4.33
N VAL A 22 14.15 0.80 -4.18
CA VAL A 22 13.52 1.75 -5.12
C VAL A 22 14.15 1.63 -6.51
N ASP A 23 15.48 1.55 -6.62
CA ASP A 23 16.16 1.35 -7.89
C ASP A 23 15.75 0.04 -8.59
N ASN A 24 15.63 -1.02 -7.79
CA ASN A 24 15.14 -2.30 -8.29
C ASN A 24 13.68 -2.22 -8.75
N LEU A 25 12.81 -1.51 -8.03
CA LEU A 25 11.43 -1.29 -8.44
C LEU A 25 11.35 -0.50 -9.75
N VAL A 26 12.19 0.51 -9.93
CA VAL A 26 12.30 1.27 -11.18
C VAL A 26 12.70 0.34 -12.34
N ALA A 27 13.70 -0.51 -12.14
CA ALA A 27 14.15 -1.46 -13.17
C ALA A 27 13.03 -2.47 -13.53
N LEU A 28 12.34 -3.00 -12.52
CA LEU A 28 11.20 -3.90 -12.70
C LEU A 28 10.06 -3.24 -13.50
N HIS A 29 9.71 -2.01 -13.14
CA HIS A 29 8.64 -1.27 -13.81
C HIS A 29 8.99 -0.89 -15.25
N ARG A 30 10.24 -0.51 -15.52
CA ARG A 30 10.70 -0.25 -16.91
C ARG A 30 10.59 -1.50 -17.76
N ALA A 31 11.12 -2.62 -17.29
CA ALA A 31 11.04 -3.90 -18.01
C ALA A 31 9.58 -4.33 -18.21
N GLY A 32 8.76 -4.25 -17.16
CA GLY A 32 7.35 -4.60 -17.20
C GLY A 32 6.51 -3.74 -18.16
N ARG A 33 6.87 -2.46 -18.31
CA ARG A 33 6.23 -1.56 -19.27
C ARG A 33 6.58 -1.92 -20.71
N THR A 34 7.86 -2.17 -20.98
CA THR A 34 8.35 -2.58 -22.32
C THR A 34 7.66 -3.87 -22.76
N VAL A 35 7.66 -4.91 -21.92
CA VAL A 35 7.02 -6.18 -22.24
C VAL A 35 5.52 -6.01 -22.52
N TRP A 36 4.81 -5.22 -21.71
CA TRP A 36 3.38 -4.98 -21.93
C TRP A 36 3.13 -4.26 -23.26
N GLN A 37 3.93 -3.25 -23.59
CA GLN A 37 3.75 -2.48 -24.82
C GLN A 37 4.08 -3.26 -26.09
N GLU A 38 5.08 -4.15 -26.03
CA GLU A 38 5.58 -4.87 -27.20
C GLU A 38 4.92 -6.22 -27.41
N VAL A 39 4.52 -6.91 -26.32
CA VAL A 39 4.09 -8.31 -26.38
C VAL A 39 2.62 -8.49 -25.96
N ASP A 40 2.21 -7.81 -24.89
CA ASP A 40 0.97 -8.12 -24.17
C ASP A 40 -0.06 -6.97 -24.22
N ARG A 41 0.06 -6.04 -25.17
CA ARG A 41 -0.79 -4.85 -25.25
C ARG A 41 -2.30 -5.16 -25.28
N ASP A 42 -2.69 -6.31 -25.82
CA ASP A 42 -4.07 -6.73 -25.92
C ASP A 42 -4.56 -7.52 -24.69
N MET A 43 -3.69 -7.78 -23.71
CA MET A 43 -4.10 -8.43 -22.48
C MET A 43 -4.99 -7.53 -21.63
N GLN A 44 -6.08 -8.13 -21.11
CA GLN A 44 -7.03 -7.41 -20.27
C GLN A 44 -6.38 -6.84 -19.01
N ILE A 45 -6.50 -5.55 -18.85
CA ILE A 45 -6.14 -4.83 -17.63
C ILE A 45 -7.06 -5.32 -16.50
N ARG A 46 -6.50 -5.91 -15.47
CA ARG A 46 -7.26 -6.23 -14.26
C ARG A 46 -7.36 -4.99 -13.39
N GLU A 47 -8.29 -4.10 -13.70
CA GLU A 47 -8.75 -3.11 -12.74
C GLU A 47 -9.41 -3.85 -11.56
N LYS A 48 -8.67 -4.02 -10.49
CA LYS A 48 -9.26 -4.41 -9.22
C LYS A 48 -9.92 -3.17 -8.62
N ASN A 49 -11.20 -2.98 -8.88
CA ASN A 49 -12.02 -2.06 -8.08
C ASN A 49 -12.19 -2.64 -6.66
N ASP A 50 -11.06 -2.68 -5.95
CA ASP A 50 -10.92 -3.35 -4.66
C ASP A 50 -11.51 -2.49 -3.54
N VAL A 51 -11.50 -1.15 -3.69
CA VAL A 51 -11.98 -0.21 -2.66
C VAL A 51 -13.48 -0.35 -2.46
N LYS A 52 -14.28 -0.36 -3.52
CA LYS A 52 -15.74 -0.54 -3.42
C LYS A 52 -16.14 -1.85 -2.75
N ARG A 53 -15.46 -2.95 -3.09
CA ARG A 53 -15.67 -4.25 -2.45
C ARG A 53 -15.32 -4.19 -0.96
N ARG A 54 -14.16 -3.63 -0.64
CA ARG A 54 -13.67 -3.49 0.73
C ARG A 54 -14.59 -2.62 1.60
N ASN A 55 -15.12 -1.52 1.06
CA ASN A 55 -16.09 -0.67 1.73
C ASN A 55 -17.38 -1.43 2.05
N ARG A 56 -17.88 -2.24 1.10
CA ARG A 56 -19.03 -3.12 1.35
C ARG A 56 -18.75 -4.16 2.44
N GLU A 57 -17.55 -4.72 2.48
CA GLU A 57 -17.14 -5.67 3.53
C GLU A 57 -17.08 -4.99 4.90
N MET A 58 -16.48 -3.80 5.02
CA MET A 58 -16.48 -3.02 6.27
C MET A 58 -17.90 -2.71 6.73
N LYS A 59 -18.78 -2.31 5.82
CA LYS A 59 -20.21 -2.05 6.16
C LYS A 59 -20.93 -3.30 6.63
N ARG A 60 -20.62 -4.47 6.07
CA ARG A 60 -21.18 -5.75 6.56
C ARG A 60 -20.75 -6.04 8.00
N VAL A 61 -19.47 -5.80 8.32
CA VAL A 61 -18.95 -5.97 9.69
C VAL A 61 -19.68 -5.03 10.65
N HIS A 62 -19.80 -3.76 10.30
CA HIS A 62 -20.55 -2.77 11.09
C HIS A 62 -22.00 -3.21 11.35
N ASN A 63 -22.73 -3.61 10.30
CA ASN A 63 -24.13 -4.04 10.41
C ASN A 63 -24.26 -5.31 11.26
N TYR A 64 -23.27 -6.19 11.23
CA TYR A 64 -23.23 -7.37 12.09
C TYR A 64 -23.04 -6.96 13.55
N ILE A 65 -22.05 -6.11 13.86
CA ILE A 65 -21.77 -5.63 15.22
C ILE A 65 -22.95 -4.82 15.78
N ALA A 66 -23.61 -4.01 14.94
CA ALA A 66 -24.76 -3.21 15.36
C ALA A 66 -25.89 -4.06 15.98
N LYS A 67 -26.05 -5.30 15.53
CA LYS A 67 -27.07 -6.25 16.01
C LYS A 67 -26.67 -7.01 17.29
N GLN A 68 -25.40 -6.89 17.72
CA GLN A 68 -24.95 -7.58 18.93
C GLN A 68 -25.37 -6.81 20.19
N SER A 69 -25.86 -7.55 21.22
CA SER A 69 -26.22 -7.00 22.53
C SER A 69 -25.99 -8.06 23.60
N PRO A 70 -25.31 -7.76 24.73
CA PRO A 70 -24.46 -6.57 24.90
C PRO A 70 -23.22 -6.58 23.99
N LYS A 71 -22.70 -5.39 23.68
CA LYS A 71 -21.46 -5.25 22.93
C LYS A 71 -20.25 -5.45 23.83
N ARG A 72 -19.25 -6.16 23.32
CA ARG A 72 -17.93 -6.28 23.95
C ARG A 72 -17.12 -5.01 23.72
N GLU A 73 -16.04 -4.84 24.47
CA GLU A 73 -15.17 -3.67 24.38
C GLU A 73 -14.72 -3.35 22.93
N PHE A 74 -14.18 -4.34 22.22
CA PHE A 74 -13.79 -4.16 20.81
C PHE A 74 -14.96 -3.69 19.93
N GLU A 75 -16.12 -4.29 20.10
CA GLU A 75 -17.33 -3.97 19.31
C GLU A 75 -17.80 -2.52 19.58
N SER A 76 -17.73 -2.09 20.84
CA SER A 76 -18.06 -0.71 21.22
C SER A 76 -17.10 0.31 20.62
N LEU A 77 -15.79 0.05 20.72
CA LEU A 77 -14.75 0.89 20.12
C LEU A 77 -14.84 0.89 18.59
N PHE A 78 -15.10 -0.27 17.98
CA PHE A 78 -15.27 -0.37 16.54
C PHE A 78 -16.45 0.50 16.05
N MET A 79 -17.58 0.47 16.75
CA MET A 79 -18.75 1.28 16.40
C MET A 79 -18.47 2.78 16.50
N GLN A 80 -17.66 3.21 17.46
CA GLN A 80 -17.23 4.61 17.59
C GLN A 80 -16.29 5.05 16.46
N ALA A 81 -15.33 4.19 16.08
CA ALA A 81 -14.34 4.49 15.07
C ALA A 81 -14.87 4.36 13.63
N PHE A 82 -15.87 3.48 13.41
CA PHE A 82 -16.35 3.13 12.07
C PHE A 82 -16.78 4.31 11.20
N PRO A 83 -17.57 5.31 11.68
CA PRO A 83 -18.03 6.41 10.83
C PRO A 83 -16.86 7.13 10.15
N TYR A 84 -15.83 7.45 10.92
CA TYR A 84 -14.64 8.14 10.42
C TYR A 84 -13.90 7.31 9.35
N PHE A 85 -13.53 6.07 9.66
CA PHE A 85 -12.80 5.22 8.72
C PHE A 85 -13.61 4.83 7.49
N TYR A 86 -14.92 4.68 7.65
CA TYR A 86 -15.80 4.38 6.52
C TYR A 86 -15.91 5.56 5.55
N GLU A 87 -15.99 6.79 6.07
CA GLU A 87 -15.95 8.01 5.26
C GLU A 87 -14.65 8.12 4.46
N GLN A 88 -13.49 7.85 5.07
CA GLN A 88 -12.22 7.78 4.36
C GLN A 88 -12.26 6.75 3.21
N GLY A 89 -12.85 5.60 3.44
CA GLY A 89 -13.04 4.58 2.40
C GLY A 89 -13.93 5.04 1.26
N LEU A 90 -15.03 5.75 1.54
CA LEU A 90 -15.93 6.31 0.53
C LEU A 90 -15.26 7.40 -0.31
N ASN A 91 -14.49 8.27 0.33
CA ASN A 91 -13.72 9.32 -0.35
C ASN A 91 -12.69 8.71 -1.32
N CYS A 92 -12.04 7.61 -0.94
CA CYS A 92 -11.13 6.88 -1.84
C CYS A 92 -11.89 6.23 -3.01
N GLU A 93 -13.08 5.66 -2.78
CA GLU A 93 -13.91 5.07 -3.83
C GLU A 93 -14.32 6.12 -4.88
N GLN A 94 -14.67 7.33 -4.44
CA GLN A 94 -15.02 8.44 -5.33
C GLN A 94 -13.81 8.94 -6.14
N ALA A 95 -12.64 9.03 -5.50
CA ALA A 95 -11.40 9.43 -6.15
C ALA A 95 -10.95 8.43 -7.21
N GLU A 96 -11.04 7.12 -6.95
CA GLU A 96 -10.73 6.07 -7.95
C GLU A 96 -11.67 6.16 -9.17
N ALA A 97 -12.96 6.42 -8.97
CA ALA A 97 -13.92 6.54 -10.07
C ALA A 97 -13.60 7.71 -11.01
N GLY A 98 -12.93 8.76 -10.51
CA GLY A 98 -12.50 9.93 -11.29
C GLY A 98 -11.17 9.75 -12.03
N THR A 99 -10.37 8.71 -11.69
CA THR A 99 -9.04 8.48 -12.26
C THR A 99 -8.98 7.29 -13.22
N ALA A 100 -10.12 6.70 -13.57
CA ALA A 100 -10.24 5.62 -14.57
C ALA A 100 -9.94 6.14 -15.98
N GLY A 101 -8.69 6.48 -16.24
CA GLY A 101 -8.14 6.95 -17.50
C GLY A 101 -6.82 6.26 -17.80
N GLU A 102 -6.35 6.37 -19.05
CA GLU A 102 -5.07 5.83 -19.49
C GLU A 102 -3.93 6.47 -18.67
N SER A 103 -3.42 5.75 -17.68
CA SER A 103 -2.23 6.15 -16.94
C SER A 103 -0.98 5.88 -17.78
N GLU A 104 -0.08 6.85 -17.87
CA GLU A 104 1.26 6.66 -18.48
C GLU A 104 2.09 5.58 -17.76
N HIS A 105 1.65 5.16 -16.57
CA HIS A 105 2.31 4.16 -15.73
C HIS A 105 1.72 2.75 -15.87
N MET A 106 1.03 2.45 -16.97
CA MET A 106 0.52 1.10 -17.23
C MET A 106 1.65 0.13 -17.57
N GLY A 107 1.58 -1.06 -16.99
CA GLY A 107 2.57 -2.13 -17.22
C GLY A 107 2.39 -3.28 -16.25
N TYR A 108 3.35 -4.22 -16.25
CA TYR A 108 3.38 -5.28 -15.26
C TYR A 108 3.71 -4.74 -13.88
N CYS A 109 2.86 -5.09 -12.92
CA CYS A 109 3.01 -4.81 -11.49
C CYS A 109 3.39 -6.10 -10.76
N HIS A 110 4.20 -5.97 -9.71
CA HIS A 110 4.49 -7.06 -8.79
C HIS A 110 3.25 -7.43 -7.95
N GLY A 111 2.44 -6.44 -7.58
CA GLY A 111 1.20 -6.58 -6.81
C GLY A 111 1.36 -6.64 -5.29
N THR A 112 2.57 -6.89 -4.79
CA THR A 112 2.89 -6.92 -3.34
C THR A 112 4.33 -6.51 -3.04
N TYR A 113 4.89 -5.57 -3.80
CA TYR A 113 6.28 -5.13 -3.62
C TYR A 113 6.47 -4.47 -2.24
N ASN A 114 7.25 -5.12 -1.38
CA ASN A 114 7.58 -4.65 -0.03
C ASN A 114 8.82 -5.37 0.51
N HIS A 115 9.26 -5.06 1.73
CA HIS A 115 10.46 -5.63 2.33
C HIS A 115 10.50 -7.17 2.43
N HIS A 116 9.35 -7.86 2.42
CA HIS A 116 9.29 -9.33 2.39
C HIS A 116 9.47 -9.92 0.99
N SER A 117 9.31 -9.12 -0.05
CA SER A 117 9.52 -9.52 -1.44
C SER A 117 10.84 -9.00 -2.02
N VAL A 118 11.66 -8.34 -1.19
CA VAL A 118 12.94 -7.75 -1.56
C VAL A 118 14.05 -8.38 -0.74
N LEU A 119 14.93 -9.12 -1.40
CA LEU A 119 16.10 -9.73 -0.78
C LEU A 119 17.36 -8.93 -1.11
N VAL A 120 18.14 -8.64 -0.07
CA VAL A 120 19.51 -8.11 -0.22
C VAL A 120 20.47 -9.29 -0.33
N CYS A 121 21.06 -9.45 -1.47
CA CYS A 121 21.96 -10.53 -1.84
C CYS A 121 23.40 -10.01 -2.04
N GLY A 122 24.36 -10.94 -2.08
CA GLY A 122 25.76 -10.65 -2.30
C GLY A 122 26.55 -10.26 -1.05
N THR A 123 27.78 -9.82 -1.25
CA THR A 123 28.73 -9.42 -0.20
C THR A 123 28.64 -7.94 0.12
N ALA A 124 29.38 -7.47 1.12
CA ALA A 124 29.44 -6.05 1.50
C ALA A 124 29.82 -5.14 0.32
N ASP A 125 30.71 -5.60 -0.55
CA ASP A 125 31.27 -4.84 -1.67
C ASP A 125 30.46 -4.97 -2.97
N ALA A 126 29.60 -5.99 -3.08
CA ALA A 126 28.83 -6.29 -4.29
C ALA A 126 27.38 -6.71 -3.92
N ARG A 127 26.63 -5.77 -3.36
CA ARG A 127 25.23 -6.00 -3.02
C ARG A 127 24.32 -5.78 -4.23
N TYR A 128 23.34 -6.67 -4.38
CA TYR A 128 22.26 -6.53 -5.35
C TYR A 128 20.91 -6.91 -4.71
N ILE A 129 19.83 -6.50 -5.36
CA ILE A 129 18.49 -6.83 -4.93
C ILE A 129 17.92 -7.94 -5.81
N ALA A 130 17.33 -8.95 -5.18
CA ALA A 130 16.47 -9.91 -5.83
C ALA A 130 15.03 -9.70 -5.41
N THR A 131 14.11 -9.71 -6.37
CA THR A 131 12.67 -9.63 -6.12
C THR A 131 12.07 -11.02 -6.19
N ILE A 132 11.25 -11.38 -5.19
CA ILE A 132 10.59 -12.68 -5.04
C ILE A 132 9.09 -12.51 -4.82
N ASN A 133 8.32 -13.61 -4.79
CA ASN A 133 6.89 -13.61 -4.46
C ASN A 133 6.01 -12.90 -5.49
N PHE A 134 6.12 -13.30 -6.76
CA PHE A 134 5.35 -12.76 -7.88
C PHE A 134 3.93 -13.32 -8.03
N GLU A 135 3.38 -14.02 -7.04
CA GLU A 135 2.08 -14.70 -7.14
C GLU A 135 0.90 -13.74 -7.41
N LYS A 136 1.09 -12.46 -7.15
CA LYS A 136 0.07 -11.42 -7.36
C LYS A 136 0.38 -10.48 -8.52
N TYR A 137 1.32 -10.87 -9.38
CA TYR A 137 1.62 -10.05 -10.54
C TYR A 137 0.37 -9.84 -11.42
N HIS A 138 0.27 -8.69 -12.03
CA HIS A 138 -0.85 -8.32 -12.90
C HIS A 138 -0.47 -7.13 -13.78
N ILE A 139 -1.25 -6.89 -14.82
CA ILE A 139 -1.15 -5.66 -15.60
C ILE A 139 -2.03 -4.60 -14.94
N GLY A 140 -1.45 -3.42 -14.68
CA GLY A 140 -2.14 -2.33 -14.02
C GLY A 140 -1.26 -1.08 -13.89
N ASN A 141 -1.73 -0.12 -13.10
CA ASN A 141 -0.96 1.08 -12.79
C ASN A 141 0.17 0.78 -11.81
N GLN A 142 1.41 0.86 -12.28
CA GLN A 142 2.64 0.57 -11.51
C GLN A 142 2.82 1.47 -10.28
N LEU A 143 2.17 2.63 -10.23
CA LEU A 143 2.16 3.48 -9.02
C LEU A 143 1.51 2.78 -7.82
N GLN A 144 0.71 1.73 -8.03
CA GLN A 144 0.17 0.92 -6.92
C GLN A 144 1.27 0.15 -6.17
N ASP A 145 2.28 -0.38 -6.90
CA ASP A 145 3.43 -1.02 -6.28
C ASP A 145 4.29 0.00 -5.52
N LEU A 146 4.53 1.18 -6.12
CA LEU A 146 5.26 2.27 -5.47
C LEU A 146 4.54 2.72 -4.19
N TYR A 147 3.21 2.95 -4.25
CA TYR A 147 2.40 3.25 -3.07
C TYR A 147 2.51 2.15 -2.00
N TYR A 148 2.40 0.89 -2.42
CA TYR A 148 2.45 -0.23 -1.47
C TYR A 148 3.80 -0.30 -0.75
N PHE A 149 4.90 -0.07 -1.47
CA PHE A 149 6.25 0.01 -0.92
C PHE A 149 6.41 1.21 0.03
N ILE A 150 6.00 2.41 -0.40
CA ILE A 150 6.02 3.63 0.43
C ILE A 150 5.27 3.38 1.73
N ARG A 151 4.01 2.96 1.65
CA ARG A 151 3.18 2.73 2.83
C ARG A 151 3.84 1.78 3.82
N LYS A 152 4.30 0.62 3.35
CA LYS A 152 4.92 -0.39 4.22
C LYS A 152 6.21 0.08 4.87
N THR A 153 7.00 0.87 4.16
CA THR A 153 8.27 1.41 4.64
C THR A 153 8.04 2.59 5.59
N VAL A 154 7.23 3.55 5.19
CA VAL A 154 6.99 4.80 5.94
C VAL A 154 6.22 4.53 7.24
N GLU A 155 5.21 3.64 7.23
CA GLU A 155 4.50 3.23 8.46
C GLU A 155 5.46 2.65 9.52
N LYS A 156 6.43 1.84 9.10
CA LYS A 156 7.43 1.25 10.01
C LYS A 156 8.50 2.26 10.48
N ASN A 157 8.61 3.39 9.81
CA ASN A 157 9.51 4.50 10.16
C ASN A 157 8.77 5.71 10.73
N GLY A 158 7.68 5.49 11.46
CA GLY A 158 6.97 6.51 12.20
C GLY A 158 6.31 7.60 11.36
N TYR A 159 5.91 7.27 10.11
CA TYR A 159 5.32 8.23 9.17
C TYR A 159 6.26 9.38 8.79
N ALA A 160 7.56 9.10 8.68
CA ALA A 160 8.58 10.09 8.34
C ALA A 160 8.39 10.67 6.93
N PHE A 161 7.99 11.93 6.83
CA PHE A 161 7.78 12.63 5.56
C PHE A 161 9.05 12.71 4.70
N ALA A 162 10.21 12.96 5.33
CA ALA A 162 11.50 12.99 4.63
C ALA A 162 11.87 11.65 3.98
N LEU A 163 11.44 10.52 4.55
CA LEU A 163 11.64 9.21 3.92
C LEU A 163 10.71 9.03 2.73
N LEU A 164 9.46 9.46 2.85
CA LEU A 164 8.49 9.39 1.76
C LEU A 164 8.98 10.20 0.55
N THR A 165 9.39 11.44 0.75
CA THR A 165 9.89 12.31 -0.34
C THR A 165 11.17 11.75 -0.94
N ALA A 166 12.10 11.23 -0.14
CA ALA A 166 13.31 10.59 -0.65
C ALA A 166 13.02 9.37 -1.55
N ILE A 167 11.99 8.57 -1.23
CA ILE A 167 11.55 7.46 -2.08
C ILE A 167 10.97 7.97 -3.39
N LEU A 168 10.08 8.99 -3.35
CA LEU A 168 9.51 9.59 -4.56
C LEU A 168 10.59 10.20 -5.46
N GLU A 169 11.51 10.98 -4.89
CA GLU A 169 12.63 11.60 -5.59
C GLU A 169 13.56 10.57 -6.22
N ARG A 170 13.83 9.46 -5.52
CA ARG A 170 14.66 8.37 -6.06
C ARG A 170 13.96 7.66 -7.22
N TYR A 171 12.68 7.35 -7.08
CA TYR A 171 11.89 6.72 -8.13
C TYR A 171 11.80 7.60 -9.38
N GLN A 172 11.58 8.92 -9.20
CA GLN A 172 11.49 9.90 -10.28
C GLN A 172 12.77 9.98 -11.12
N GLN A 173 13.94 9.70 -10.57
CA GLN A 173 15.20 9.68 -11.34
C GLN A 173 15.19 8.63 -12.46
N GLY A 174 14.40 7.59 -12.30
CA GLY A 174 14.28 6.53 -13.29
C GLY A 174 12.96 6.54 -14.07
N ILE A 175 11.87 6.87 -13.43
CA ILE A 175 10.53 6.97 -14.03
C ILE A 175 9.94 8.32 -13.65
N PRO A 176 9.78 9.26 -14.59
CA PRO A 176 9.25 10.59 -14.30
C PRO A 176 7.90 10.52 -13.61
N LEU A 177 7.72 11.34 -12.59
CA LEU A 177 6.46 11.52 -11.87
C LEU A 177 5.91 12.93 -12.11
N GLN A 178 4.61 13.02 -12.29
CA GLN A 178 3.87 14.26 -12.37
C GLN A 178 3.16 14.56 -11.05
N GLN A 179 2.66 15.80 -10.89
CA GLN A 179 1.91 16.16 -9.69
C GLN A 179 0.65 15.30 -9.49
N MET A 180 0.02 14.89 -10.59
CA MET A 180 -1.15 13.99 -10.56
C MET A 180 -0.80 12.59 -10.04
N ASP A 181 0.44 12.11 -10.26
CA ASP A 181 0.90 10.82 -9.74
C ASP A 181 1.06 10.86 -8.21
N VAL A 182 1.59 11.98 -7.70
CA VAL A 182 1.67 12.22 -6.25
C VAL A 182 0.27 12.32 -5.64
N ALA A 183 -0.66 13.00 -6.31
CA ALA A 183 -2.05 13.07 -5.87
C ALA A 183 -2.73 11.70 -5.87
N TYR A 184 -2.46 10.86 -6.87
CA TYR A 184 -2.94 9.48 -6.93
C TYR A 184 -2.40 8.63 -5.78
N ILE A 185 -1.07 8.67 -5.52
CA ILE A 185 -0.45 7.98 -4.37
C ILE A 185 -1.05 8.47 -3.05
N CYS A 186 -1.26 9.77 -2.90
CA CYS A 186 -1.92 10.36 -1.74
C CYS A 186 -3.34 9.81 -1.55
N GLY A 187 -4.11 9.71 -2.63
CA GLY A 187 -5.45 9.12 -2.65
C GLY A 187 -5.45 7.66 -2.16
N LEU A 188 -4.55 6.83 -2.70
CA LEU A 188 -4.38 5.44 -2.27
C LEU A 188 -3.99 5.34 -0.78
N TYR A 189 -3.15 6.26 -0.29
CA TYR A 189 -2.68 6.26 1.09
C TYR A 189 -3.80 6.65 2.09
N ARG A 190 -4.79 7.41 1.69
CA ARG A 190 -5.95 7.77 2.52
C ARG A 190 -6.79 6.56 2.91
N TYR A 191 -6.82 5.51 2.07
CA TYR A 191 -7.62 4.33 2.38
C TYR A 191 -7.25 3.71 3.74
N PRO A 192 -8.23 3.38 4.60
CA PRO A 192 -8.00 2.89 5.96
C PRO A 192 -7.66 1.39 5.99
N GLU A 193 -6.56 1.01 5.36
CA GLU A 193 -6.15 -0.38 5.12
C GLU A 193 -6.03 -1.22 6.40
N LYS A 194 -5.51 -0.63 7.50
CA LYS A 194 -5.37 -1.34 8.78
C LYS A 194 -6.72 -1.60 9.44
N PHE A 195 -7.61 -0.61 9.39
CA PHE A 195 -8.97 -0.74 9.92
C PHE A 195 -9.77 -1.77 9.12
N TYR A 196 -9.71 -1.73 7.78
CA TYR A 196 -10.30 -2.74 6.92
C TYR A 196 -9.80 -4.15 7.25
N LYS A 197 -8.48 -4.35 7.38
CA LYS A 197 -7.92 -5.67 7.74
C LYS A 197 -8.37 -6.16 9.10
N LEU A 198 -8.45 -5.25 10.08
CA LEU A 198 -8.95 -5.58 11.42
C LEU A 198 -10.43 -5.95 11.38
N SER A 199 -11.24 -5.24 10.59
CA SER A 199 -12.65 -5.57 10.34
C SER A 199 -12.81 -6.98 9.79
N ASN A 200 -12.02 -7.34 8.78
CA ASN A 200 -12.04 -8.69 8.20
C ASN A 200 -11.51 -9.75 9.16
N GLN A 201 -10.48 -9.44 9.95
CA GLN A 201 -9.98 -10.35 10.98
C GLN A 201 -11.07 -10.66 12.02
N TYR A 202 -11.86 -9.66 12.43
CA TYR A 202 -13.00 -9.84 13.32
C TYR A 202 -14.07 -10.75 12.69
N MET A 203 -14.42 -10.51 11.43
CA MET A 203 -15.50 -11.25 10.76
C MET A 203 -15.15 -12.70 10.48
N ASN A 204 -13.88 -12.97 10.14
CA ASN A 204 -13.38 -14.30 9.76
C ASN A 204 -12.81 -15.09 10.96
N GLY A 205 -12.64 -14.43 12.11
CA GLY A 205 -12.15 -15.07 13.33
C GLY A 205 -13.26 -15.82 14.09
N SER A 206 -12.84 -16.65 15.05
CA SER A 206 -13.77 -17.26 16.00
C SER A 206 -14.38 -16.17 16.89
N LYS A 207 -15.68 -15.92 16.71
CA LYS A 207 -16.44 -14.87 17.41
C LYS A 207 -16.53 -15.09 18.93
N THR A 208 -16.25 -16.29 19.40
CA THR A 208 -16.22 -16.63 20.82
C THR A 208 -14.99 -16.08 21.54
N ARG A 209 -13.95 -15.69 20.81
CA ARG A 209 -12.68 -15.20 21.36
C ARG A 209 -12.26 -13.88 20.72
N ILE A 210 -12.95 -12.79 21.08
CA ILE A 210 -12.35 -11.46 20.82
C ILE A 210 -11.15 -11.35 21.77
N SER A 211 -9.97 -11.44 21.18
CA SER A 211 -8.71 -11.32 21.93
C SER A 211 -8.50 -9.86 22.38
N PRO A 212 -8.01 -9.60 23.61
CA PRO A 212 -7.54 -8.28 24.04
C PRO A 212 -6.63 -7.60 23.02
N LYS A 213 -5.82 -8.41 22.28
CA LYS A 213 -4.97 -7.93 21.19
C LYS A 213 -5.74 -7.22 20.06
N MET A 214 -7.04 -7.47 19.89
CA MET A 214 -7.83 -6.75 18.88
C MET A 214 -8.17 -5.33 19.33
N VAL A 215 -8.46 -5.15 20.63
CA VAL A 215 -8.65 -3.82 21.24
C VAL A 215 -7.38 -3.01 21.13
N GLU A 216 -6.24 -3.58 21.52
CA GLU A 216 -4.92 -2.94 21.40
C GLU A 216 -4.60 -2.54 19.95
N LYS A 217 -4.91 -3.42 18.98
CA LYS A 217 -4.73 -3.11 17.55
C LYS A 217 -5.61 -1.96 17.09
N LEU A 218 -6.87 -1.91 17.53
CA LEU A 218 -7.79 -0.84 17.16
C LEU A 218 -7.33 0.50 17.74
N ASN A 219 -6.94 0.52 19.00
CA ASN A 219 -6.39 1.72 19.66
C ASN A 219 -5.14 2.22 18.92
N ARG A 220 -4.22 1.32 18.58
CA ARG A 220 -3.03 1.68 17.78
C ARG A 220 -3.39 2.24 16.40
N ILE A 221 -4.42 1.69 15.73
CA ILE A 221 -4.87 2.21 14.44
C ILE A 221 -5.37 3.65 14.60
N MET A 222 -6.12 3.95 15.65
CA MET A 222 -6.61 5.31 15.92
C MET A 222 -5.47 6.28 16.25
N GLU A 223 -4.50 5.88 17.07
CA GLU A 223 -3.31 6.68 17.40
C GLU A 223 -2.42 6.96 16.17
N GLU A 224 -2.24 5.96 15.30
CA GLU A 224 -1.45 6.09 14.09
C GLU A 224 -2.15 6.93 13.01
N GLU A 225 -3.47 7.05 13.06
CA GLU A 225 -4.25 7.80 12.08
C GLU A 225 -3.91 9.30 12.08
N GLU A 226 -3.68 9.89 13.26
CA GLU A 226 -3.25 11.30 13.37
C GLU A 226 -1.92 11.54 12.65
N LYS A 227 -0.95 10.64 12.85
CA LYS A 227 0.35 10.70 12.17
C LYS A 227 0.20 10.54 10.66
N LYS A 228 -0.68 9.65 10.24
CA LYS A 228 -1.00 9.44 8.82
C LYS A 228 -1.63 10.70 8.21
N GLN A 229 -2.59 11.33 8.87
CA GLN A 229 -3.23 12.56 8.38
C GLN A 229 -2.21 13.70 8.23
N THR A 230 -1.35 13.91 9.24
CA THR A 230 -0.25 14.89 9.16
C THR A 230 0.68 14.61 7.98
N LEU A 231 0.99 13.33 7.71
CA LEU A 231 1.80 12.94 6.54
C LEU A 231 1.08 13.28 5.23
N LEU A 232 -0.24 13.00 5.12
CA LEU A 232 -1.03 13.24 3.93
C LEU A 232 -1.22 14.74 3.64
N GLU A 233 -1.36 15.57 4.66
CA GLU A 233 -1.41 17.03 4.52
C GLU A 233 -0.10 17.56 3.92
N LYS A 234 1.04 17.11 4.43
CA LYS A 234 2.36 17.46 3.87
C LYS A 234 2.53 16.95 2.45
N LEU A 235 2.07 15.73 2.15
CA LEU A 235 2.15 15.16 0.82
C LEU A 235 1.25 15.89 -0.18
N SER A 236 0.05 16.32 0.22
CA SER A 236 -0.86 17.05 -0.66
C SER A 236 -0.33 18.42 -1.08
N SER A 237 0.52 19.04 -0.24
CA SER A 237 1.19 20.31 -0.54
C SER A 237 2.60 20.12 -1.14
N TYR A 238 3.08 18.89 -1.26
CA TYR A 238 4.39 18.60 -1.82
C TYR A 238 4.39 18.73 -3.34
N ASN A 239 5.26 19.61 -3.84
CA ASN A 239 5.50 19.77 -5.26
C ASN A 239 6.71 18.94 -5.68
N ILE A 240 6.48 17.95 -6.55
CA ILE A 240 7.56 17.16 -7.11
C ILE A 240 8.33 18.02 -8.11
N SER A 241 9.62 18.26 -7.81
CA SER A 241 10.46 19.11 -8.66
C SER A 241 10.66 18.43 -10.01
N LYS A 242 10.31 19.12 -11.11
CA LYS A 242 10.75 18.71 -12.45
C LYS A 242 12.27 18.89 -12.52
N LYS A 243 13.00 17.80 -12.58
CA LYS A 243 14.42 17.81 -12.95
C LYS A 243 14.58 17.54 -14.43
#